data_6673ba456eac295ced641fff5a9f9d00
#
_entry.id   6673ba456eac295ced641fff5a9f9d00
#
_cell.length_a   1.000
_cell.length_b   1.000
_cell.length_c   1.000
_cell.angle_alpha   90.00
_cell.angle_beta   90.00
_cell.angle_gamma   90.00
#
_symmetry.space_group_name_H-M   'P 1'
#
loop_
_entity.id
_entity.type
_entity.pdbx_description
1 polymer ?
#
loop_
_entity_poly.entity_id
_entity_poly.type
_entity_poly.pdbx_seq_one_letter_code
_entity_poly.pdbx_strand_id
1 'polypeptide(L)'
;MDNFVGRRARHTLRGMDRIDESHEPLVRLADGTVKQVNPFSGTEVWTVPGRAHRPIPSPVPDVRDLAPGEATRRCAFCEERYVETTPESGRWIRSKAGWRYAEGLTLEEVLATPAEFRRVPNLFEILSFDFWYLNYGFTGSPLALAHQATYLGTDAGRLHVVDLARIRLRAMDLPEADLPTTVEEIQARDPSILGSFFSGSHDVVIARRHYVSDATRTDQLASAGTLTRDEHVAFIEATIASAQALVTENPHAHYVSIFQNWLTPAGASDRPKPRRSGT
;
A
#
# COMPACT_ATOMS: atom_id res chain seq x y z
N MET A 1 -37.66 -1.32 -20.82
CA MET A 1 -37.36 -2.71 -21.19
C MET A 1 -36.38 -2.63 -22.34
N ASP A 2 -35.08 -2.68 -22.05
CA ASP A 2 -34.09 -3.05 -23.06
C ASP A 2 -32.79 -3.45 -22.36
N ASN A 3 -32.38 -4.61 -22.74
CA ASN A 3 -31.33 -5.44 -22.18
C ASN A 3 -29.93 -4.80 -22.28
N PHE A 4 -29.26 -4.61 -21.16
CA PHE A 4 -27.80 -4.48 -21.11
C PHE A 4 -27.21 -5.90 -20.96
N VAL A 5 -27.08 -6.60 -22.09
CA VAL A 5 -26.36 -7.86 -22.17
C VAL A 5 -24.89 -7.55 -22.35
N GLY A 6 -24.11 -7.86 -21.32
CA GLY A 6 -22.66 -7.77 -21.33
C GLY A 6 -22.04 -8.57 -22.46
N ARG A 7 -21.33 -7.92 -23.37
CA ARG A 7 -20.43 -8.57 -24.32
C ARG A 7 -19.18 -9.01 -23.56
N ARG A 8 -19.15 -10.28 -23.14
CA ARG A 8 -17.89 -10.97 -22.87
C ARG A 8 -17.09 -11.05 -24.16
N ALA A 9 -16.09 -10.21 -24.30
CA ALA A 9 -15.07 -10.40 -25.31
C ALA A 9 -14.26 -11.65 -24.95
N ARG A 10 -14.50 -12.76 -25.65
CA ARG A 10 -13.60 -13.92 -25.67
C ARG A 10 -12.35 -13.50 -26.43
N HIS A 11 -11.33 -13.03 -25.73
CA HIS A 11 -10.00 -12.95 -26.30
C HIS A 11 -9.42 -14.36 -26.34
N THR A 12 -9.52 -14.98 -27.49
CA THR A 12 -8.67 -16.10 -27.90
C THR A 12 -7.24 -15.61 -27.89
N LEU A 13 -6.41 -16.23 -27.04
CA LEU A 13 -4.95 -16.11 -27.08
C LEU A 13 -4.44 -16.67 -28.40
N ARG A 14 -4.44 -15.84 -29.45
CA ARG A 14 -3.65 -16.04 -30.65
C ARG A 14 -2.43 -15.14 -30.54
N GLY A 15 -1.26 -15.79 -30.46
CA GLY A 15 0.04 -15.22 -30.73
C GLY A 15 0.34 -13.97 -29.91
N MET A 16 1.31 -14.08 -29.01
CA MET A 16 2.03 -12.89 -28.57
C MET A 16 2.73 -12.30 -29.82
N ASP A 17 1.97 -11.57 -30.64
CA ASP A 17 2.58 -10.54 -31.43
C ASP A 17 3.26 -9.63 -30.40
N ARG A 18 4.59 -9.52 -30.49
CA ARG A 18 5.35 -8.51 -29.79
C ARG A 18 4.50 -7.25 -29.91
N ILE A 19 4.13 -6.67 -28.76
CA ILE A 19 3.62 -5.31 -28.71
C ILE A 19 4.63 -4.56 -29.55
N ASP A 20 4.22 -4.18 -30.76
CA ASP A 20 4.99 -3.25 -31.55
C ASP A 20 5.11 -2.05 -30.64
N GLU A 21 6.31 -1.85 -30.09
CA GLU A 21 6.66 -0.66 -29.35
C GLU A 21 6.68 0.47 -30.38
N SER A 22 5.49 0.77 -30.91
CA SER A 22 5.27 2.01 -31.60
C SER A 22 5.72 3.07 -30.62
N HIS A 23 6.79 3.74 -30.95
CA HIS A 23 7.42 4.78 -30.16
C HIS A 23 6.52 6.00 -30.05
N GLU A 24 5.25 5.77 -29.70
CA GLU A 24 4.35 6.87 -29.39
C GLU A 24 4.86 7.53 -28.11
N PRO A 25 5.28 8.80 -28.19
CA PRO A 25 5.87 9.48 -27.06
C PRO A 25 4.88 9.69 -25.91
N LEU A 26 3.61 9.36 -26.13
CA LEU A 26 2.54 9.48 -25.13
C LEU A 26 1.48 8.40 -25.36
N VAL A 27 1.30 7.51 -24.38
CA VAL A 27 0.29 6.46 -24.41
C VAL A 27 -0.59 6.56 -23.17
N ARG A 28 -1.91 6.41 -23.33
CA ARG A 28 -2.84 6.27 -22.20
C ARG A 28 -3.21 4.80 -22.01
N LEU A 29 -2.94 4.27 -20.82
CA LEU A 29 -3.23 2.89 -20.45
C LEU A 29 -4.70 2.71 -20.05
N ALA A 30 -5.14 1.45 -19.93
CA ALA A 30 -6.53 1.10 -19.65
C ALA A 30 -7.06 1.63 -18.31
N ASP A 31 -6.18 1.76 -17.30
CA ASP A 31 -6.47 2.32 -15.98
C ASP A 31 -6.45 3.87 -15.95
N GLY A 32 -6.19 4.50 -17.13
CA GLY A 32 -6.08 5.94 -17.27
C GLY A 32 -4.69 6.52 -16.98
N THR A 33 -3.71 5.70 -16.61
CA THR A 33 -2.31 6.11 -16.47
C THR A 33 -1.77 6.60 -17.81
N VAL A 34 -1.07 7.74 -17.80
CA VAL A 34 -0.40 8.30 -18.98
C VAL A 34 1.09 7.97 -18.90
N LYS A 35 1.57 7.18 -19.86
CA LYS A 35 3.00 6.89 -20.06
C LYS A 35 3.55 7.87 -21.09
N GLN A 36 4.61 8.58 -20.73
CA GLN A 36 5.36 9.47 -21.60
C GLN A 36 6.79 8.93 -21.77
N VAL A 37 7.29 8.91 -22.99
CA VAL A 37 8.65 8.49 -23.30
C VAL A 37 9.40 9.68 -23.89
N ASN A 38 10.55 10.02 -23.29
CA ASN A 38 11.45 11.00 -23.89
C ASN A 38 12.10 10.38 -25.14
N PRO A 39 11.84 10.89 -26.34
CA PRO A 39 12.35 10.29 -27.58
C PRO A 39 13.86 10.34 -27.72
N PHE A 40 14.57 11.21 -26.96
CA PHE A 40 16.01 11.34 -27.03
C PHE A 40 16.76 10.44 -26.04
N SER A 41 16.19 10.23 -24.84
CA SER A 41 16.85 9.49 -23.77
C SER A 41 16.22 8.12 -23.48
N GLY A 42 15.02 7.86 -24.00
CA GLY A 42 14.23 6.67 -23.64
C GLY A 42 13.66 6.71 -22.21
N THR A 43 13.85 7.81 -21.49
CA THR A 43 13.33 7.94 -20.13
C THR A 43 11.81 7.92 -20.14
N GLU A 44 11.23 7.05 -19.33
CA GLU A 44 9.78 6.95 -19.18
C GLU A 44 9.29 7.72 -17.95
N VAL A 45 8.17 8.43 -18.11
CA VAL A 45 7.43 9.08 -17.03
C VAL A 45 6.00 8.56 -17.01
N TRP A 46 5.56 8.09 -15.87
CA TRP A 46 4.23 7.53 -15.67
C TRP A 46 3.42 8.45 -14.77
N THR A 47 2.32 8.99 -15.30
CA THR A 47 1.41 9.87 -14.58
C THR A 47 0.14 9.10 -14.25
N VAL A 48 -0.02 8.75 -12.97
CA VAL A 48 -1.15 7.97 -12.47
C VAL A 48 -2.33 8.90 -12.15
N PRO A 49 -3.58 8.54 -12.49
CA PRO A 49 -4.76 9.31 -12.12
C PRO A 49 -4.85 9.57 -10.61
N GLY A 50 -5.41 10.71 -10.23
CA GLY A 50 -5.59 11.09 -8.82
C GLY A 50 -4.34 11.63 -8.12
N ARG A 51 -3.17 11.69 -8.76
CA ARG A 51 -1.92 12.22 -8.17
C ARG A 51 -1.55 13.64 -8.58
N ALA A 52 -2.42 14.34 -9.32
CA ALA A 52 -2.16 15.68 -9.85
C ALA A 52 -1.95 16.77 -8.77
N HIS A 53 -2.33 16.49 -7.52
CA HIS A 53 -2.23 17.45 -6.42
C HIS A 53 -0.94 17.32 -5.59
N ARG A 54 0.07 16.62 -6.07
CA ARG A 54 1.37 16.50 -5.40
C ARG A 54 2.45 17.29 -6.15
N PRO A 55 3.46 17.86 -5.47
CA PRO A 55 3.67 17.87 -4.03
C PRO A 55 2.71 18.79 -3.28
N ILE A 56 2.27 18.35 -2.10
CA ILE A 56 1.44 19.18 -1.23
C ILE A 56 2.39 20.11 -0.44
N PRO A 57 2.18 21.45 -0.43
CA PRO A 57 3.01 22.37 0.34
C PRO A 57 3.01 21.98 1.83
N SER A 58 4.19 21.96 2.46
CA SER A 58 4.32 21.69 3.89
C SER A 58 4.05 22.97 4.67
N PRO A 59 2.96 23.10 5.45
CA PRO A 59 2.92 24.12 6.48
C PRO A 59 4.09 23.88 7.46
N VAL A 60 4.69 24.96 7.94
CA VAL A 60 5.66 24.88 9.04
C VAL A 60 4.94 24.24 10.24
N PRO A 61 5.45 23.15 10.82
CA PRO A 61 4.81 22.53 11.96
C PRO A 61 4.74 23.54 13.11
N ASP A 62 3.57 23.66 13.73
CA ASP A 62 3.44 24.35 15.00
C ASP A 62 4.13 23.50 16.07
N VAL A 63 5.24 24.01 16.59
CA VAL A 63 6.07 23.29 17.55
C VAL A 63 5.46 23.44 18.93
N ARG A 64 4.97 22.34 19.49
CA ARG A 64 4.34 22.27 20.81
C ARG A 64 4.71 20.97 21.53
N ASP A 65 4.37 20.87 22.79
CA ASP A 65 4.48 19.65 23.56
C ASP A 65 3.53 18.57 23.02
N LEU A 66 3.98 17.31 23.08
CA LEU A 66 3.17 16.16 22.72
C LEU A 66 2.07 15.96 23.77
N ALA A 67 0.85 15.77 23.31
CA ALA A 67 -0.24 15.35 24.16
C ALA A 67 -0.05 13.88 24.59
N PRO A 68 -0.60 13.46 25.75
CA PRO A 68 -0.56 12.06 26.18
C PRO A 68 -1.09 11.10 25.09
N GLY A 69 -0.31 10.08 24.76
CA GLY A 69 -0.63 9.07 23.73
C GLY A 69 -0.51 9.58 22.28
N GLU A 70 -0.12 10.83 22.03
CA GLU A 70 0.03 11.35 20.66
C GLU A 70 1.17 10.62 19.91
N ALA A 71 2.20 10.20 20.62
CA ALA A 71 3.35 9.53 20.01
C ALA A 71 2.98 8.21 19.30
N THR A 72 1.95 7.51 19.77
CA THR A 72 1.50 6.20 19.25
C THR A 72 0.27 6.28 18.36
N ARG A 73 -0.35 7.46 18.21
CA ARG A 73 -1.63 7.67 17.51
C ARG A 73 -1.60 8.73 16.41
N ARG A 74 -0.45 9.32 16.10
CA ARG A 74 -0.38 10.48 15.21
C ARG A 74 -0.84 10.20 13.79
N CYS A 75 -0.52 9.07 13.21
CA CYS A 75 -0.90 8.73 11.84
C CYS A 75 -1.35 7.27 11.73
N ALA A 76 -1.90 6.88 10.58
CA ALA A 76 -2.37 5.52 10.29
C ALA A 76 -1.26 4.43 10.42
N PHE A 77 0.01 4.83 10.47
CA PHE A 77 1.13 3.90 10.60
C PHE A 77 1.54 3.65 12.06
N CYS A 78 1.05 4.48 12.98
CA CYS A 78 1.34 4.34 14.39
C CYS A 78 0.68 3.09 14.98
N GLU A 79 1.29 2.56 16.06
CA GLU A 79 0.96 1.28 16.67
C GLU A 79 -0.53 1.13 17.05
N GLU A 80 -1.14 2.17 17.59
CA GLU A 80 -2.55 2.14 17.99
C GLU A 80 -3.53 2.32 16.81
N ARG A 81 -3.02 2.45 15.56
CA ARG A 81 -3.83 2.69 14.36
C ARG A 81 -3.53 1.73 13.21
N TYR A 82 -2.96 0.57 13.50
CA TYR A 82 -2.60 -0.43 12.49
C TYR A 82 -3.77 -0.85 11.60
N VAL A 83 -4.99 -0.86 12.11
CA VAL A 83 -6.22 -1.19 11.37
C VAL A 83 -6.62 -0.14 10.32
N GLU A 84 -5.92 0.99 10.25
CA GLU A 84 -6.16 1.98 9.20
C GLU A 84 -5.31 1.74 7.93
N THR A 85 -4.49 0.70 7.93
CA THR A 85 -3.71 0.24 6.76
C THR A 85 -4.25 -1.09 6.28
N THR A 86 -3.92 -1.46 5.03
CA THR A 86 -4.17 -2.82 4.54
C THR A 86 -3.45 -3.85 5.42
N PRO A 87 -3.89 -5.13 5.43
CA PRO A 87 -3.17 -6.20 6.11
C PRO A 87 -1.70 -6.21 5.73
N GLU A 88 -0.83 -6.31 6.71
CA GLU A 88 0.61 -6.34 6.44
C GLU A 88 1.06 -7.70 5.95
N SER A 89 1.90 -7.73 4.93
CA SER A 89 2.47 -8.98 4.40
C SER A 89 3.49 -9.60 5.36
N GLY A 90 4.10 -8.78 6.24
CA GLY A 90 5.03 -9.27 7.24
C GLY A 90 5.58 -8.15 8.11
N ARG A 91 6.30 -8.57 9.16
CA ARG A 91 6.89 -7.67 10.15
C ARG A 91 8.22 -8.15 10.69
N TRP A 92 9.06 -7.20 11.04
CA TRP A 92 10.31 -7.44 11.76
C TRP A 92 10.12 -7.06 13.22
N ILE A 93 10.35 -8.03 14.08
CA ILE A 93 10.15 -7.95 15.53
C ILE A 93 11.52 -8.00 16.19
N ARG A 94 11.78 -7.04 17.08
CA ARG A 94 12.99 -7.05 17.90
C ARG A 94 12.72 -7.79 19.22
N SER A 95 13.59 -8.74 19.56
CA SER A 95 13.55 -9.48 20.80
C SER A 95 14.94 -9.46 21.47
N LYS A 96 15.02 -10.01 22.68
CA LYS A 96 16.33 -10.20 23.36
C LYS A 96 17.26 -11.15 22.58
N ALA A 97 16.70 -12.05 21.78
CA ALA A 97 17.46 -12.99 20.94
C ALA A 97 17.87 -12.42 19.57
N GLY A 98 17.51 -11.17 19.27
CA GLY A 98 17.79 -10.51 18.00
C GLY A 98 16.52 -10.25 17.19
N TRP A 99 16.68 -10.10 15.88
CA TRP A 99 15.62 -9.82 14.94
C TRP A 99 14.90 -11.10 14.50
N ARG A 100 13.58 -11.03 14.36
CA ARG A 100 12.74 -12.10 13.84
C ARG A 100 11.76 -11.53 12.79
N TYR A 101 11.66 -12.20 11.66
CA TYR A 101 10.62 -11.94 10.68
C TYR A 101 9.41 -12.83 10.95
N ALA A 102 8.21 -12.27 10.82
CA ALA A 102 6.94 -12.99 10.89
C ALA A 102 6.04 -12.54 9.74
N GLU A 103 5.34 -13.48 9.12
CA GLU A 103 4.44 -13.26 7.98
C GLU A 103 3.18 -14.11 8.10
N GLY A 104 2.15 -13.82 7.29
CA GLY A 104 0.90 -14.58 7.28
C GLY A 104 0.09 -14.47 8.58
N LEU A 105 0.29 -13.37 9.32
CA LEU A 105 -0.34 -13.15 10.63
C LEU A 105 -1.81 -12.76 10.50
N THR A 106 -2.64 -13.22 11.44
CA THR A 106 -4.00 -12.73 11.65
C THR A 106 -3.98 -11.33 12.25
N LEU A 107 -5.13 -10.62 12.24
CA LEU A 107 -5.22 -9.30 12.86
C LEU A 107 -4.91 -9.35 14.36
N GLU A 108 -5.39 -10.36 15.06
CA GLU A 108 -5.16 -10.55 16.49
C GLU A 108 -3.66 -10.70 16.81
N GLU A 109 -2.94 -11.48 16.00
CA GLU A 109 -1.50 -11.66 16.15
C GLU A 109 -0.73 -10.37 15.86
N VAL A 110 -1.20 -9.60 14.84
CA VAL A 110 -0.66 -8.26 14.51
C VAL A 110 -0.81 -7.31 15.69
N LEU A 111 -1.98 -7.28 16.32
CA LEU A 111 -2.24 -6.39 17.46
C LEU A 111 -1.55 -6.84 18.76
N ALA A 112 -1.29 -8.13 18.91
CA ALA A 112 -0.62 -8.68 20.09
C ALA A 112 0.90 -8.50 20.10
N THR A 113 1.53 -8.17 18.98
CA THR A 113 2.98 -8.17 18.84
C THR A 113 3.49 -6.86 18.24
N PRO A 114 4.29 -6.06 18.97
CA PRO A 114 4.87 -4.84 18.42
C PRO A 114 5.88 -5.18 17.30
N ALA A 115 5.79 -4.44 16.18
CA ALA A 115 6.72 -4.55 15.07
C ALA A 115 7.69 -3.36 15.08
N GLU A 116 8.97 -3.57 14.82
CA GLU A 116 9.89 -2.46 14.56
C GLU A 116 9.77 -1.98 13.11
N PHE A 117 9.56 -2.91 12.17
CA PHE A 117 9.25 -2.59 10.77
C PHE A 117 8.10 -3.46 10.30
N ARG A 118 7.22 -2.85 9.50
CA ARG A 118 6.05 -3.51 8.87
C ARG A 118 6.18 -3.43 7.37
N ARG A 119 5.92 -4.52 6.66
CA ARG A 119 5.76 -4.56 5.22
C ARG A 119 4.27 -4.52 4.90
N VAL A 120 3.80 -3.45 4.28
CA VAL A 120 2.38 -3.24 4.00
C VAL A 120 2.19 -3.06 2.48
N PRO A 121 1.36 -3.90 1.82
CA PRO A 121 1.16 -3.84 0.38
C PRO A 121 0.22 -2.69 0.00
N ASN A 122 0.43 -2.15 -1.19
CA ASN A 122 -0.48 -1.27 -1.92
C ASN A 122 -0.96 0.01 -1.22
N LEU A 123 -0.23 0.53 -0.22
CA LEU A 123 -0.63 1.78 0.45
C LEU A 123 -0.60 3.00 -0.46
N PHE A 124 0.32 3.04 -1.41
CA PHE A 124 0.55 4.17 -2.32
C PHE A 124 0.82 3.64 -3.73
N GLU A 125 -0.13 2.91 -4.28
CA GLU A 125 0.01 2.26 -5.58
C GLU A 125 0.49 3.24 -6.67
N ILE A 126 1.56 2.88 -7.36
CA ILE A 126 1.99 3.52 -8.60
C ILE A 126 1.31 2.81 -9.77
N LEU A 127 1.37 1.47 -9.77
CA LEU A 127 0.54 0.62 -10.61
C LEU A 127 -0.43 -0.13 -9.70
N SER A 128 -1.73 0.06 -9.92
CA SER A 128 -2.77 -0.55 -9.09
C SER A 128 -2.79 -2.07 -9.25
N PHE A 129 -3.39 -2.75 -8.30
CA PHE A 129 -3.68 -4.19 -8.44
C PHE A 129 -4.51 -4.45 -9.69
N ASP A 130 -5.46 -3.55 -10.02
CA ASP A 130 -6.32 -3.64 -11.20
C ASP A 130 -5.52 -3.61 -12.51
N PHE A 131 -4.39 -2.87 -12.55
CA PHE A 131 -3.49 -2.89 -13.71
C PHE A 131 -2.99 -4.31 -13.99
N TRP A 132 -2.53 -5.02 -12.96
CA TRP A 132 -2.01 -6.38 -13.09
C TRP A 132 -3.12 -7.39 -13.35
N TYR A 133 -4.25 -7.23 -12.67
CA TYR A 133 -5.41 -8.10 -12.84
C TYR A 133 -6.00 -8.01 -14.25
N LEU A 134 -6.25 -6.79 -14.74
CA LEU A 134 -6.90 -6.57 -16.04
C LEU A 134 -5.98 -6.85 -17.23
N ASN A 135 -4.71 -6.51 -17.14
CA ASN A 135 -3.78 -6.63 -18.26
C ASN A 135 -3.06 -7.99 -18.32
N TYR A 136 -2.84 -8.64 -17.18
CA TYR A 136 -2.04 -9.86 -17.07
C TYR A 136 -2.78 -11.03 -16.44
N GLY A 137 -4.01 -10.85 -15.94
CA GLY A 137 -4.75 -11.89 -15.23
C GLY A 137 -4.15 -12.24 -13.86
N PHE A 138 -3.33 -11.37 -13.28
CA PHE A 138 -2.70 -11.60 -12.00
C PHE A 138 -3.72 -11.54 -10.86
N THR A 139 -3.84 -12.60 -10.08
CA THR A 139 -4.82 -12.73 -8.98
C THR A 139 -4.17 -12.73 -7.58
N GLY A 140 -2.86 -12.56 -7.50
CA GLY A 140 -2.04 -12.68 -6.30
C GLY A 140 -1.11 -13.88 -6.33
N SER A 141 -0.05 -13.82 -5.53
CA SER A 141 0.85 -14.96 -5.34
C SER A 141 0.20 -16.05 -4.48
N PRO A 142 0.68 -17.31 -4.53
CA PRO A 142 0.22 -18.34 -3.62
C PRO A 142 0.38 -17.97 -2.14
N LEU A 143 1.45 -17.24 -1.79
CA LEU A 143 1.68 -16.76 -0.43
C LEU A 143 0.65 -15.72 0.00
N ALA A 144 0.37 -14.73 -0.87
CA ALA A 144 -0.64 -13.71 -0.61
C ALA A 144 -2.05 -14.31 -0.48
N LEU A 145 -2.39 -15.29 -1.33
CA LEU A 145 -3.67 -16.00 -1.25
C LEU A 145 -3.80 -16.84 0.03
N ALA A 146 -2.72 -17.50 0.46
CA ALA A 146 -2.69 -18.22 1.72
C ALA A 146 -2.84 -17.28 2.92
N HIS A 147 -2.15 -16.14 2.90
CA HIS A 147 -2.31 -15.10 3.91
C HIS A 147 -3.75 -14.56 3.95
N GLN A 148 -4.33 -14.23 2.79
CA GLN A 148 -5.71 -13.81 2.68
C GLN A 148 -6.67 -14.83 3.31
N ALA A 149 -6.51 -16.11 3.02
CA ALA A 149 -7.33 -17.17 3.59
C ALA A 149 -7.20 -17.24 5.12
N THR A 150 -5.98 -17.18 5.65
CA THR A 150 -5.71 -17.17 7.09
C THR A 150 -6.33 -15.94 7.77
N TYR A 151 -6.12 -14.76 7.20
CA TYR A 151 -6.61 -13.48 7.74
C TYR A 151 -8.14 -13.42 7.78
N LEU A 152 -8.79 -13.82 6.68
CA LEU A 152 -10.24 -13.88 6.55
C LEU A 152 -10.87 -15.08 7.29
N GLY A 153 -10.06 -15.99 7.81
CA GLY A 153 -10.47 -17.07 8.68
C GLY A 153 -10.92 -16.61 10.08
N THR A 154 -10.60 -15.35 10.45
CA THR A 154 -11.00 -14.76 11.74
C THR A 154 -12.09 -13.69 11.56
N ASP A 155 -12.96 -13.53 12.55
CA ASP A 155 -14.02 -12.51 12.53
C ASP A 155 -13.43 -11.09 12.51
N ALA A 156 -12.35 -10.86 13.28
CA ALA A 156 -11.67 -9.58 13.33
C ALA A 156 -11.02 -9.20 11.98
N GLY A 157 -10.38 -10.17 11.31
CA GLY A 157 -9.81 -9.98 9.99
C GLY A 157 -10.87 -9.68 8.93
N ARG A 158 -12.00 -10.39 8.95
CA ARG A 158 -13.13 -10.14 8.06
C ARG A 158 -13.71 -8.74 8.24
N LEU A 159 -13.95 -8.34 9.50
CA LEU A 159 -14.47 -7.01 9.83
C LEU A 159 -13.50 -5.91 9.34
N HIS A 160 -12.22 -6.07 9.61
CA HIS A 160 -11.19 -5.12 9.17
C HIS A 160 -11.19 -4.94 7.63
N VAL A 161 -11.25 -6.03 6.87
CA VAL A 161 -11.26 -5.98 5.40
C VAL A 161 -12.54 -5.33 4.87
N VAL A 162 -13.70 -5.59 5.50
CA VAL A 162 -14.96 -4.92 5.16
C VAL A 162 -14.87 -3.42 5.39
N ASP A 163 -14.30 -2.98 6.51
CA ASP A 163 -14.14 -1.55 6.82
C ASP A 163 -13.23 -0.86 5.80
N LEU A 164 -12.11 -1.50 5.42
CA LEU A 164 -11.21 -0.98 4.39
C LEU A 164 -11.90 -0.87 3.02
N ALA A 165 -12.68 -1.89 2.63
CA ALA A 165 -13.42 -1.87 1.38
C ALA A 165 -14.47 -0.75 1.37
N ARG A 166 -15.18 -0.55 2.47
CA ARG A 166 -16.14 0.56 2.64
C ARG A 166 -15.46 1.92 2.51
N ILE A 167 -14.29 2.11 3.13
CA ILE A 167 -13.51 3.35 3.02
C ILE A 167 -13.10 3.60 1.57
N ARG A 168 -12.60 2.58 0.87
CA ARG A 168 -12.20 2.66 -0.55
C ARG A 168 -13.39 3.01 -1.44
N LEU A 169 -14.51 2.31 -1.28
CA LEU A 169 -15.70 2.50 -2.11
C LEU A 169 -16.38 3.85 -1.87
N ARG A 170 -16.39 4.36 -0.63
CA ARG A 170 -16.82 5.74 -0.35
C ARG A 170 -15.94 6.78 -1.06
N ALA A 171 -14.63 6.54 -1.12
CA ALA A 171 -13.71 7.41 -1.83
C ALA A 171 -13.93 7.39 -3.36
N MET A 172 -14.64 6.39 -3.87
CA MET A 172 -15.11 6.26 -5.26
C MET A 172 -16.56 6.74 -5.44
N ASP A 173 -17.10 7.49 -4.48
CA ASP A 173 -18.46 8.07 -4.47
C ASP A 173 -19.60 7.03 -4.48
N LEU A 174 -19.37 5.82 -3.96
CA LEU A 174 -20.43 4.84 -3.81
C LEU A 174 -21.38 5.25 -2.67
N PRO A 175 -22.72 5.22 -2.89
CA PRO A 175 -23.69 5.52 -1.86
C PRO A 175 -23.59 4.58 -0.63
N GLU A 176 -23.86 5.11 0.56
CA GLU A 176 -23.76 4.33 1.81
C GLU A 176 -24.62 3.07 1.81
N ALA A 177 -25.82 3.13 1.17
CA ALA A 177 -26.73 1.99 1.06
C ALA A 177 -26.19 0.85 0.18
N ASP A 178 -25.22 1.13 -0.69
CA ASP A 178 -24.62 0.17 -1.62
C ASP A 178 -23.26 -0.37 -1.14
N LEU A 179 -22.80 0.06 0.04
CA LEU A 179 -21.55 -0.41 0.60
C LEU A 179 -21.66 -1.84 1.12
N PRO A 180 -20.66 -2.70 0.87
CA PRO A 180 -20.68 -4.07 1.34
C PRO A 180 -20.64 -4.15 2.86
N THR A 181 -21.28 -5.17 3.40
CA THR A 181 -21.31 -5.51 4.82
C THR A 181 -20.59 -6.81 5.13
N THR A 182 -20.28 -7.60 4.10
CA THR A 182 -19.58 -8.88 4.20
C THR A 182 -18.46 -9.01 3.16
N VAL A 183 -17.53 -9.93 3.41
CA VAL A 183 -16.44 -10.26 2.48
C VAL A 183 -17.00 -10.87 1.18
N GLU A 184 -18.06 -11.66 1.29
CA GLU A 184 -18.74 -12.30 0.15
C GLU A 184 -19.36 -11.25 -0.79
N GLU A 185 -19.95 -10.19 -0.24
CA GLU A 185 -20.46 -9.07 -1.03
C GLU A 185 -19.34 -8.30 -1.75
N ILE A 186 -18.18 -8.11 -1.09
CA ILE A 186 -17.01 -7.52 -1.73
C ILE A 186 -16.56 -8.39 -2.90
N GLN A 187 -16.43 -9.71 -2.67
CA GLN A 187 -15.97 -10.65 -3.68
C GLN A 187 -16.95 -10.78 -4.85
N ALA A 188 -18.24 -10.75 -4.59
CA ALA A 188 -19.27 -10.79 -5.63
C ALA A 188 -19.29 -9.51 -6.48
N ARG A 189 -18.97 -8.36 -5.88
CA ARG A 189 -18.92 -7.07 -6.56
C ARG A 189 -17.68 -6.96 -7.45
N ASP A 190 -16.50 -7.13 -6.86
CA ASP A 190 -15.22 -7.04 -7.53
C ASP A 190 -14.13 -7.79 -6.74
N PRO A 191 -13.70 -8.98 -7.20
CA PRO A 191 -12.65 -9.75 -6.55
C PRO A 191 -11.31 -9.02 -6.43
N SER A 192 -11.04 -8.04 -7.32
CA SER A 192 -9.78 -7.29 -7.32
C SER A 192 -9.62 -6.44 -6.06
N ILE A 193 -10.74 -5.99 -5.46
CA ILE A 193 -10.73 -5.22 -4.21
C ILE A 193 -10.08 -6.05 -3.09
N LEU A 194 -10.47 -7.31 -2.93
CA LEU A 194 -9.86 -8.19 -1.93
C LEU A 194 -8.39 -8.46 -2.25
N GLY A 195 -8.08 -8.79 -3.49
CA GLY A 195 -6.71 -9.05 -3.94
C GLY A 195 -5.77 -7.88 -3.64
N SER A 196 -6.25 -6.67 -3.85
CA SER A 196 -5.47 -5.45 -3.64
C SER A 196 -5.07 -5.19 -2.18
N PHE A 197 -5.76 -5.78 -1.21
CA PHE A 197 -5.40 -5.65 0.20
C PHE A 197 -4.25 -6.56 0.62
N PHE A 198 -3.98 -7.63 -0.13
CA PHE A 198 -2.99 -8.66 0.23
C PHE A 198 -1.83 -8.77 -0.75
N SER A 199 -1.98 -8.26 -1.98
CA SER A 199 -1.00 -8.44 -3.04
C SER A 199 -0.96 -7.22 -3.96
N GLY A 200 0.15 -7.04 -4.66
CA GLY A 200 0.34 -5.98 -5.64
C GLY A 200 1.77 -5.92 -6.14
N SER A 201 2.15 -4.75 -6.63
CA SER A 201 3.52 -4.48 -7.09
C SER A 201 4.20 -3.37 -6.31
N HIS A 202 3.63 -2.98 -5.18
CA HIS A 202 4.15 -1.89 -4.35
C HIS A 202 4.01 -2.24 -2.88
N ASP A 203 5.13 -2.21 -2.17
CA ASP A 203 5.19 -2.37 -0.72
C ASP A 203 5.74 -1.10 -0.07
N VAL A 204 5.29 -0.85 1.15
CA VAL A 204 5.88 0.17 2.02
C VAL A 204 6.46 -0.51 3.25
N VAL A 205 7.76 -0.33 3.45
CA VAL A 205 8.41 -0.72 4.70
C VAL A 205 8.32 0.45 5.67
N ILE A 206 7.54 0.27 6.73
CA ILE A 206 7.16 1.31 7.68
C ILE A 206 7.85 1.05 9.00
N ALA A 207 8.57 2.05 9.52
CA ALA A 207 9.11 2.01 10.88
C ALA A 207 8.00 2.29 11.91
N ARG A 208 8.05 1.60 13.06
CA ARG A 208 7.08 1.73 14.14
C ARG A 208 6.98 3.14 14.70
N ARG A 209 8.13 3.77 14.89
CA ARG A 209 8.22 5.04 15.62
C ARG A 209 7.96 6.23 14.70
N HIS A 210 7.00 7.06 15.10
CA HIS A 210 6.76 8.36 14.49
C HIS A 210 7.68 9.44 15.07
N TYR A 211 8.04 9.29 16.32
CA TYR A 211 8.92 10.19 17.06
C TYR A 211 10.17 9.45 17.53
N VAL A 212 11.24 10.20 17.81
CA VAL A 212 12.42 9.63 18.49
C VAL A 212 12.03 9.10 19.88
N SER A 213 12.86 8.23 20.44
CA SER A 213 12.64 7.76 21.82
C SER A 213 12.63 8.96 22.77
N ASP A 214 11.70 8.93 23.72
CA ASP A 214 11.53 9.97 24.74
C ASP A 214 11.21 11.38 24.20
N ALA A 215 10.62 11.45 23.00
CA ALA A 215 10.16 12.71 22.45
C ALA A 215 9.11 13.35 23.35
N THR A 216 9.27 14.65 23.57
CA THR A 216 8.35 15.48 24.34
C THR A 216 7.65 16.54 23.46
N ARG A 217 8.17 16.77 22.24
CA ARG A 217 7.71 17.84 21.34
C ARG A 217 7.39 17.33 19.96
N THR A 218 6.50 18.01 19.27
CA THR A 218 6.00 17.64 17.94
C THR A 218 7.03 17.76 16.81
N ASP A 219 8.17 18.41 17.02
CA ASP A 219 9.27 18.51 16.06
C ASP A 219 10.32 17.39 16.19
N GLN A 220 10.26 16.58 17.25
CA GLN A 220 11.19 15.50 17.52
C GLN A 220 10.81 14.20 16.75
N LEU A 221 10.72 14.34 15.43
CA LEU A 221 10.28 13.25 14.54
C LEU A 221 11.38 12.20 14.34
N ALA A 222 10.98 10.93 14.28
CA ALA A 222 11.86 9.86 13.84
C ALA A 222 12.05 9.93 12.31
N SER A 223 13.23 9.62 11.87
CA SER A 223 13.59 9.55 10.45
C SER A 223 14.62 8.43 10.22
N ALA A 224 14.95 8.17 8.98
CA ALA A 224 16.02 7.23 8.67
C ALA A 224 17.36 7.63 9.34
N GLY A 225 17.61 8.94 9.52
CA GLY A 225 18.82 9.44 10.20
C GLY A 225 18.81 9.27 11.73
N THR A 226 17.67 8.91 12.33
CA THR A 226 17.57 8.68 13.79
C THR A 226 17.59 7.20 14.17
N LEU A 227 17.65 6.30 13.19
CA LEU A 227 17.82 4.86 13.43
C LEU A 227 19.22 4.58 14.00
N THR A 228 19.31 3.70 14.96
CA THR A 228 20.59 3.13 15.40
C THR A 228 21.20 2.32 14.26
N ARG A 229 22.51 2.02 14.35
CA ARG A 229 23.18 1.20 13.35
C ARG A 229 22.48 -0.16 13.15
N ASP A 230 22.09 -0.82 14.22
CA ASP A 230 21.42 -2.11 14.21
C ASP A 230 20.03 -2.03 13.56
N GLU A 231 19.25 -1.03 13.91
CA GLU A 231 17.96 -0.75 13.25
C GLU A 231 18.11 -0.41 11.77
N HIS A 232 19.17 0.33 11.41
CA HIS A 232 19.41 0.68 10.02
C HIS A 232 19.77 -0.55 9.18
N VAL A 233 20.60 -1.45 9.70
CA VAL A 233 20.91 -2.73 9.04
C VAL A 233 19.63 -3.55 8.85
N ALA A 234 18.83 -3.72 9.92
CA ALA A 234 17.57 -4.45 9.83
C ALA A 234 16.58 -3.81 8.84
N PHE A 235 16.52 -2.47 8.78
CA PHE A 235 15.70 -1.76 7.80
C PHE A 235 16.15 -2.03 6.36
N ILE A 236 17.45 -2.02 6.08
CA ILE A 236 17.99 -2.33 4.74
C ILE A 236 17.67 -3.79 4.39
N GLU A 237 17.89 -4.73 5.31
CA GLU A 237 17.57 -6.16 5.10
C GLU A 237 16.07 -6.34 4.83
N ALA A 238 15.21 -5.67 5.60
CA ALA A 238 13.76 -5.66 5.39
C ALA A 238 13.38 -5.14 4.00
N THR A 239 14.03 -4.07 3.56
CA THR A 239 13.76 -3.46 2.26
C THR A 239 14.21 -4.36 1.11
N ILE A 240 15.38 -4.99 1.22
CA ILE A 240 15.89 -5.95 0.23
C ILE A 240 14.98 -7.19 0.17
N ALA A 241 14.59 -7.74 1.32
CA ALA A 241 13.68 -8.88 1.39
C ALA A 241 12.32 -8.56 0.76
N SER A 242 11.77 -7.36 1.00
CA SER A 242 10.55 -6.88 0.36
C SER A 242 10.67 -6.79 -1.16
N ALA A 243 11.78 -6.25 -1.66
CA ALA A 243 12.03 -6.17 -3.10
C ALA A 243 12.15 -7.55 -3.76
N GLN A 244 12.85 -8.48 -3.11
CA GLN A 244 12.97 -9.88 -3.58
C GLN A 244 11.59 -10.56 -3.60
N ALA A 245 10.78 -10.36 -2.57
CA ALA A 245 9.44 -10.91 -2.50
C ALA A 245 8.55 -10.38 -3.64
N LEU A 246 8.57 -9.05 -3.92
CA LEU A 246 7.80 -8.46 -5.02
C LEU A 246 8.12 -9.10 -6.37
N VAL A 247 9.40 -9.35 -6.68
CA VAL A 247 9.81 -10.01 -7.94
C VAL A 247 9.37 -11.48 -7.95
N THR A 248 9.46 -12.16 -6.81
CA THR A 248 9.10 -13.56 -6.72
C THR A 248 7.58 -13.78 -6.76
N GLU A 249 6.85 -12.89 -6.12
CA GLU A 249 5.40 -12.99 -5.96
C GLU A 249 4.62 -12.56 -7.22
N ASN A 250 5.17 -11.64 -8.02
CA ASN A 250 4.55 -11.22 -9.26
C ASN A 250 5.42 -11.60 -10.48
N PRO A 251 5.06 -12.65 -11.23
CA PRO A 251 5.85 -13.14 -12.38
C PRO A 251 5.93 -12.14 -13.54
N HIS A 252 5.09 -11.10 -13.53
CA HIS A 252 5.09 -10.04 -14.53
C HIS A 252 5.95 -8.83 -14.13
N ALA A 253 6.45 -8.79 -12.89
CA ALA A 253 7.33 -7.74 -12.41
C ALA A 253 8.79 -8.08 -12.74
N HIS A 254 9.35 -7.45 -13.77
CA HIS A 254 10.75 -7.66 -14.20
C HIS A 254 11.72 -6.66 -13.61
N TYR A 255 11.23 -5.64 -12.94
CA TYR A 255 12.04 -4.57 -12.37
C TYR A 255 11.43 -4.06 -11.06
N VAL A 256 12.27 -3.84 -10.05
CA VAL A 256 11.89 -3.26 -8.78
C VAL A 256 12.77 -2.04 -8.49
N SER A 257 12.14 -0.92 -8.16
CA SER A 257 12.81 0.26 -7.65
C SER A 257 12.60 0.39 -6.15
N ILE A 258 13.66 0.71 -5.43
CA ILE A 258 13.62 0.98 -3.99
C ILE A 258 13.79 2.49 -3.79
N PHE A 259 12.85 3.11 -3.09
CA PHE A 259 12.88 4.52 -2.74
C PHE A 259 12.82 4.66 -1.23
N GLN A 260 13.70 5.47 -0.67
CA GLN A 260 13.65 5.85 0.73
C GLN A 260 13.31 7.33 0.85
N ASN A 261 12.16 7.64 1.44
CA ASN A 261 11.79 9.00 1.79
C ASN A 261 12.56 9.39 3.06
N TRP A 262 13.62 10.18 2.87
CA TRP A 262 14.55 10.52 3.94
C TRP A 262 14.07 11.69 4.79
N LEU A 263 13.41 12.67 4.20
CA LEU A 263 12.98 13.91 4.84
C LEU A 263 11.56 14.30 4.39
N THR A 264 10.89 15.12 5.18
CA THR A 264 9.55 15.64 4.89
C THR A 264 9.39 16.24 3.48
N PRO A 265 10.34 17.04 2.93
CA PRO A 265 10.23 17.54 1.55
C PRO A 265 10.23 16.44 0.49
N ALA A 266 10.79 15.26 0.78
CA ALA A 266 10.75 14.10 -0.11
C ALA A 266 9.45 13.30 0.00
N GLY A 267 8.47 13.75 0.80
CA GLY A 267 7.20 13.08 1.01
C GLY A 267 7.22 12.02 2.12
N ALA A 268 8.24 12.03 2.99
CA ALA A 268 8.16 11.30 4.24
C ALA A 268 6.92 11.76 5.01
N SER A 269 6.08 10.80 5.42
CA SER A 269 4.72 11.06 5.87
C SER A 269 4.68 11.63 7.29
N ASP A 270 4.73 12.94 7.39
CA ASP A 270 4.63 13.66 8.66
C ASP A 270 3.38 14.52 8.81
N ARG A 271 2.32 14.24 8.01
CA ARG A 271 1.19 15.15 8.03
C ARG A 271 -0.08 14.53 8.56
N PRO A 272 -0.66 15.13 9.63
CA PRO A 272 -2.06 14.97 9.88
C PRO A 272 -2.81 15.56 8.67
N LYS A 273 -3.70 14.78 8.05
CA LYS A 273 -4.72 15.37 7.17
C LYS A 273 -5.47 16.41 7.98
N PRO A 274 -5.64 17.66 7.49
CA PRO A 274 -6.51 18.60 8.15
C PRO A 274 -7.88 17.92 8.27
N ARG A 275 -8.44 17.87 9.48
CA ARG A 275 -9.84 17.51 9.67
C ARG A 275 -10.62 18.47 8.80
N ARG A 276 -11.37 17.98 7.84
CA ARG A 276 -12.41 18.78 7.20
C ARG A 276 -13.35 19.16 8.34
N SER A 277 -13.34 20.44 8.72
CA SER A 277 -14.38 21.01 9.57
C SER A 277 -15.68 20.82 8.80
N GLY A 278 -16.54 19.94 9.31
CA GLY A 278 -17.90 19.84 8.81
C GLY A 278 -18.59 21.16 9.06
N THR A 279 -19.11 21.74 8.04
CA THR A 279 -20.21 22.71 8.07
C THR A 279 -21.46 21.99 7.65
#